data_0ac1146e362db4b3af14e6897e637d2a
#
_entry.id   0ac1146e362db4b3af14e6897e637d2a
#
_cell.length_a   1.000
_cell.length_b   1.000
_cell.length_c   1.000
_cell.angle_alpha   90.00
_cell.angle_beta   90.00
_cell.angle_gamma   90.00
#
_symmetry.space_group_name_H-M   'P 1'
#
loop_
_entity.id
_entity.type
_entity.pdbx_description
1 polymer ?
#
loop_
_entity_poly.entity_id
_entity_poly.type
_entity_poly.pdbx_seq_one_letter_code
_entity_poly.pdbx_strand_id
1 'polypeptide(L)'
;MDRIKAKKTFKEKIILKNSLAKEAIGEFLGTFTLVVLGCGSVAQAVLSRGAAGGTVTTNIGFSAAVAMAVYVTGGISGGHVNPAVSFAMCLYGRMKWFKFPFYVGAQFLGAFLGAAALFGVYHDALRSFAEGKLIVTGENATAHIFATYPAKYLTVANEFADQVMSSAFLLLVVFAVFDEKNWRVPKGLEPVVLSLLIFVLTSSLGMNSGCAMNPARDLGPRIFTALAGWGLEVFTAGSYFWWIPVVGPFVGGALGGFIYIYGIEIHHTDPDAAEKTEEAEEKNELSVIM
;
A
#
# COMPACT_ATOMS: atom_id res chain seq x y z
N MET A 1 -14.87 -54.61 -5.24
CA MET A 1 -14.30 -53.65 -6.22
C MET A 1 -13.70 -52.49 -5.43
N ASP A 2 -12.46 -52.66 -4.95
CA ASP A 2 -11.78 -51.68 -4.11
C ASP A 2 -11.33 -50.48 -4.95
N ARG A 3 -11.92 -49.31 -4.71
CA ARG A 3 -11.43 -48.05 -5.26
C ARG A 3 -10.06 -47.76 -4.62
N ILE A 4 -9.00 -48.02 -5.36
CA ILE A 4 -7.65 -47.57 -5.00
C ILE A 4 -7.70 -46.02 -4.88
N LYS A 5 -7.76 -45.49 -3.65
CA LYS A 5 -7.60 -44.06 -3.40
C LYS A 5 -6.20 -43.65 -3.85
N ALA A 6 -6.11 -43.00 -5.01
CA ALA A 6 -4.85 -42.45 -5.48
C ALA A 6 -4.21 -41.62 -4.39
N LYS A 7 -2.94 -41.87 -4.06
CA LYS A 7 -2.19 -41.04 -3.07
C LYS A 7 -2.07 -39.63 -3.63
N LYS A 8 -2.63 -38.65 -2.90
CA LYS A 8 -2.48 -37.22 -3.25
C LYS A 8 -1.01 -36.87 -3.39
N THR A 9 -0.67 -36.16 -4.45
CA THR A 9 0.67 -35.58 -4.63
C THR A 9 1.01 -34.62 -3.49
N PHE A 10 2.30 -34.35 -3.26
CA PHE A 10 2.75 -33.38 -2.23
C PHE A 10 2.06 -32.02 -2.42
N LYS A 11 1.98 -31.54 -3.67
CA LYS A 11 1.30 -30.30 -4.04
C LYS A 11 -0.17 -30.28 -3.61
N GLU A 12 -0.91 -31.36 -3.82
CA GLU A 12 -2.32 -31.46 -3.43
C GLU A 12 -2.55 -31.45 -1.92
N LYS A 13 -1.54 -31.87 -1.15
CA LYS A 13 -1.60 -31.87 0.32
C LYS A 13 -1.43 -30.50 0.93
N ILE A 14 -0.66 -29.59 0.28
CA ILE A 14 -0.34 -28.26 0.78
C ILE A 14 -1.29 -27.17 0.26
N ILE A 15 -2.17 -27.48 -0.73
CA ILE A 15 -3.14 -26.52 -1.24
C ILE A 15 -4.12 -26.14 -0.13
N LEU A 16 -4.11 -24.87 0.24
CA LEU A 16 -5.09 -24.31 1.15
C LEU A 16 -6.48 -24.27 0.48
N LYS A 17 -7.49 -24.76 1.18
CA LYS A 17 -8.88 -24.73 0.70
C LYS A 17 -9.59 -23.44 1.11
N ASN A 18 -9.26 -22.90 2.27
CA ASN A 18 -9.88 -21.69 2.82
C ASN A 18 -9.40 -20.46 2.03
N SER A 19 -10.32 -19.74 1.37
CA SER A 19 -10.01 -18.55 0.58
C SER A 19 -9.43 -17.43 1.43
N LEU A 20 -9.96 -17.21 2.63
CA LEU A 20 -9.49 -16.16 3.53
C LEU A 20 -8.04 -16.40 3.97
N ALA A 21 -7.68 -17.66 4.25
CA ALA A 21 -6.29 -18.00 4.58
C ALA A 21 -5.34 -17.77 3.39
N LYS A 22 -5.79 -18.06 2.16
CA LYS A 22 -5.00 -17.74 0.95
C LYS A 22 -4.81 -16.24 0.79
N GLU A 23 -5.88 -15.48 0.95
CA GLU A 23 -5.86 -14.02 0.86
C GLU A 23 -4.94 -13.42 1.92
N ALA A 24 -5.04 -13.87 3.17
CA ALA A 24 -4.18 -13.41 4.26
C ALA A 24 -2.69 -13.73 4.00
N ILE A 25 -2.36 -14.92 3.48
CA ILE A 25 -0.98 -15.24 3.08
C ILE A 25 -0.54 -14.35 1.91
N GLY A 26 -1.42 -14.07 0.96
CA GLY A 26 -1.14 -13.10 -0.11
C GLY A 26 -0.77 -11.73 0.47
N GLU A 27 -1.63 -11.15 1.31
CA GLU A 27 -1.37 -9.85 1.93
C GLU A 27 -0.08 -9.82 2.77
N PHE A 28 0.19 -10.91 3.50
CA PHE A 28 1.45 -11.07 4.24
C PHE A 28 2.67 -11.03 3.31
N LEU A 29 2.69 -11.86 2.27
CA LEU A 29 3.82 -11.96 1.34
C LEU A 29 3.99 -10.67 0.52
N GLY A 30 2.88 -10.05 0.09
CA GLY A 30 2.92 -8.78 -0.62
C GLY A 30 3.50 -7.67 0.23
N THR A 31 3.02 -7.52 1.47
CA THR A 31 3.52 -6.46 2.36
C THR A 31 4.96 -6.73 2.83
N PHE A 32 5.32 -7.99 3.03
CA PHE A 32 6.71 -8.39 3.27
C PHE A 32 7.61 -7.96 2.10
N THR A 33 7.23 -8.29 0.87
CA THR A 33 7.96 -7.92 -0.35
C THR A 33 8.09 -6.41 -0.49
N LEU A 34 6.99 -5.68 -0.28
CA LEU A 34 6.96 -4.22 -0.31
C LEU A 34 8.00 -3.62 0.65
N VAL A 35 8.02 -4.08 1.90
CA VAL A 35 8.90 -3.52 2.93
C VAL A 35 10.36 -3.89 2.68
N VAL A 36 10.66 -5.14 2.32
CA VAL A 36 12.04 -5.55 2.03
C VAL A 36 12.61 -4.74 0.87
N LEU A 37 11.90 -4.63 -0.24
CA LEU A 37 12.42 -3.95 -1.43
C LEU A 37 12.35 -2.42 -1.29
N GLY A 38 11.25 -1.90 -0.77
CA GLY A 38 11.06 -0.46 -0.60
C GLY A 38 12.03 0.14 0.43
N CYS A 39 12.06 -0.39 1.65
CA CYS A 39 13.04 0.05 2.66
C CYS A 39 14.48 -0.30 2.25
N GLY A 40 14.68 -1.36 1.46
CA GLY A 40 15.97 -1.71 0.90
C GLY A 40 16.54 -0.61 -0.01
N SER A 41 15.69 0.01 -0.84
CA SER A 41 16.12 1.14 -1.67
C SER A 41 16.53 2.36 -0.83
N VAL A 42 15.86 2.60 0.30
CA VAL A 42 16.22 3.65 1.26
C VAL A 42 17.53 3.30 1.97
N ALA A 43 17.70 2.03 2.39
CA ALA A 43 18.93 1.55 3.01
C ALA A 43 20.15 1.76 2.10
N GLN A 44 20.03 1.46 0.81
CA GLN A 44 21.08 1.70 -0.19
C GLN A 44 21.50 3.17 -0.21
N ALA A 45 20.56 4.10 -0.31
CA ALA A 45 20.85 5.51 -0.38
C ALA A 45 21.45 6.05 0.92
N VAL A 46 20.88 5.69 2.07
CA VAL A 46 21.32 6.18 3.38
C VAL A 46 22.69 5.61 3.75
N LEU A 47 22.84 4.30 3.73
CA LEU A 47 24.06 3.62 4.21
C LEU A 47 25.26 3.85 3.29
N SER A 48 25.03 4.13 2.01
CA SER A 48 26.10 4.54 1.07
C SER A 48 26.40 6.05 1.10
N ARG A 49 25.74 6.84 1.97
CA ARG A 49 25.81 8.31 1.97
C ARG A 49 25.56 8.94 0.60
N GLY A 50 24.59 8.36 -0.12
CA GLY A 50 24.19 8.82 -1.45
C GLY A 50 24.98 8.22 -2.63
N ALA A 51 26.05 7.46 -2.39
CA ALA A 51 26.84 6.88 -3.48
C ALA A 51 26.09 5.84 -4.32
N ALA A 52 25.12 5.12 -3.71
CA ALA A 52 24.25 4.15 -4.39
C ALA A 52 22.87 4.74 -4.75
N GLY A 53 22.73 6.05 -4.80
CA GLY A 53 21.50 6.75 -5.19
C GLY A 53 21.00 7.73 -4.12
N GLY A 54 20.06 8.57 -4.52
CA GLY A 54 19.43 9.59 -3.68
C GLY A 54 17.90 9.48 -3.70
N THR A 55 17.20 10.59 -3.43
CA THR A 55 15.74 10.65 -3.32
C THR A 55 15.02 10.07 -4.54
N VAL A 56 15.47 10.38 -5.76
CA VAL A 56 14.84 9.83 -6.98
C VAL A 56 14.97 8.31 -7.02
N THR A 57 16.14 7.78 -6.68
CA THR A 57 16.38 6.32 -6.64
C THR A 57 15.51 5.64 -5.61
N THR A 58 15.34 6.23 -4.43
CA THR A 58 14.47 5.69 -3.39
C THR A 58 12.99 5.74 -3.80
N ASN A 59 12.55 6.82 -4.45
CA ASN A 59 11.18 6.95 -4.95
C ASN A 59 10.89 5.90 -6.03
N ILE A 60 11.79 5.67 -6.98
CA ILE A 60 11.68 4.61 -7.99
C ILE A 60 11.68 3.23 -7.32
N GLY A 61 12.61 2.98 -6.41
CA GLY A 61 12.72 1.70 -5.70
C GLY A 61 11.47 1.35 -4.91
N PHE A 62 10.92 2.32 -4.16
CA PHE A 62 9.67 2.13 -3.40
C PHE A 62 8.47 1.90 -4.32
N SER A 63 8.37 2.66 -5.42
CA SER A 63 7.32 2.51 -6.42
C SER A 63 7.36 1.13 -7.08
N ALA A 64 8.55 0.70 -7.52
CA ALA A 64 8.74 -0.63 -8.08
C ALA A 64 8.44 -1.74 -7.07
N ALA A 65 8.76 -1.54 -5.78
CA ALA A 65 8.43 -2.48 -4.71
C ALA A 65 6.91 -2.68 -4.57
N VAL A 66 6.11 -1.62 -4.73
CA VAL A 66 4.64 -1.72 -4.76
C VAL A 66 4.18 -2.57 -5.94
N ALA A 67 4.70 -2.33 -7.15
CA ALA A 67 4.36 -3.16 -8.31
C ALA A 67 4.68 -4.64 -8.07
N MET A 68 5.88 -4.94 -7.56
CA MET A 68 6.30 -6.33 -7.28
C MET A 68 5.39 -6.97 -6.22
N ALA A 69 5.05 -6.26 -5.16
CA ALA A 69 4.12 -6.74 -4.14
C ALA A 69 2.75 -7.10 -4.74
N VAL A 70 2.19 -6.21 -5.57
CA VAL A 70 0.89 -6.45 -6.22
C VAL A 70 0.98 -7.60 -7.24
N TYR A 71 2.05 -7.71 -8.03
CA TYR A 71 2.24 -8.86 -8.92
C TYR A 71 2.31 -10.19 -8.19
N VAL A 72 2.94 -10.23 -7.00
CA VAL A 72 3.02 -11.47 -6.19
C VAL A 72 1.64 -11.88 -5.68
N THR A 73 0.73 -10.94 -5.36
CA THR A 73 -0.45 -11.25 -4.55
C THR A 73 -1.79 -10.87 -5.20
N GLY A 74 -1.78 -10.03 -6.22
CA GLY A 74 -2.99 -9.46 -6.81
C GLY A 74 -3.99 -10.51 -7.29
N GLY A 75 -3.51 -11.62 -7.85
CA GLY A 75 -4.35 -12.74 -8.31
C GLY A 75 -5.00 -13.57 -7.18
N ILE A 76 -4.61 -13.35 -5.92
CA ILE A 76 -5.12 -14.11 -4.77
C ILE A 76 -5.93 -13.21 -3.82
N SER A 77 -5.35 -12.08 -3.39
CA SER A 77 -5.95 -11.18 -2.38
C SER A 77 -6.48 -9.87 -2.97
N GLY A 78 -6.13 -9.57 -4.21
CA GLY A 78 -6.31 -8.24 -4.79
C GLY A 78 -5.09 -7.33 -4.57
N GLY A 79 -4.10 -7.76 -3.76
CA GLY A 79 -2.85 -7.03 -3.54
C GLY A 79 -3.03 -5.68 -2.86
N HIS A 80 -3.86 -5.61 -1.82
CA HIS A 80 -4.06 -4.35 -1.09
C HIS A 80 -2.76 -3.87 -0.44
N VAL A 81 -2.02 -4.76 0.21
CA VAL A 81 -0.73 -4.55 0.89
C VAL A 81 -0.67 -3.28 1.77
N ASN A 82 -1.85 -2.80 2.16
CA ASN A 82 -2.05 -1.51 2.84
C ASN A 82 -3.37 -1.51 3.63
N PRO A 83 -3.37 -1.30 4.95
CA PRO A 83 -4.59 -1.22 5.76
C PRO A 83 -5.55 -0.12 5.32
N ALA A 84 -5.07 1.04 4.88
CA ALA A 84 -5.92 2.14 4.43
C ALA A 84 -6.63 1.81 3.10
N VAL A 85 -5.95 1.10 2.19
CA VAL A 85 -6.58 0.55 0.98
C VAL A 85 -7.66 -0.46 1.36
N SER A 86 -7.32 -1.43 2.23
CA SER A 86 -8.28 -2.45 2.69
C SER A 86 -9.50 -1.82 3.36
N PHE A 87 -9.29 -0.78 4.18
CA PHE A 87 -10.37 -0.02 4.82
C PHE A 87 -11.28 0.67 3.78
N ALA A 88 -10.71 1.40 2.83
CA ALA A 88 -11.48 2.09 1.80
C ALA A 88 -12.27 1.08 0.93
N MET A 89 -11.67 -0.07 0.59
CA MET A 89 -12.38 -1.13 -0.12
C MET A 89 -13.57 -1.70 0.67
N CYS A 90 -13.46 -1.80 2.01
CA CYS A 90 -14.59 -2.16 2.87
C CYS A 90 -15.64 -1.05 2.94
N LEU A 91 -15.20 0.20 3.14
CA LEU A 91 -16.08 1.35 3.30
C LEU A 91 -17.00 1.56 2.08
N TYR A 92 -16.47 1.31 0.90
CA TYR A 92 -17.20 1.48 -0.37
C TYR A 92 -17.71 0.15 -0.97
N GLY A 93 -17.82 -0.90 -0.14
CA GLY A 93 -18.48 -2.15 -0.52
C GLY A 93 -17.72 -3.06 -1.48
N ARG A 94 -16.45 -2.75 -1.78
CA ARG A 94 -15.58 -3.56 -2.67
C ARG A 94 -14.98 -4.78 -1.95
N MET A 95 -14.94 -4.77 -0.61
CA MET A 95 -14.51 -5.88 0.23
C MET A 95 -15.45 -6.04 1.43
N LYS A 96 -15.72 -7.30 1.82
CA LYS A 96 -16.56 -7.59 3.00
C LYS A 96 -15.79 -7.28 4.30
N TRP A 97 -16.42 -6.60 5.25
CA TRP A 97 -15.82 -6.17 6.51
C TRP A 97 -15.19 -7.29 7.35
N PHE A 98 -15.76 -8.50 7.32
CA PHE A 98 -15.20 -9.62 8.08
C PHE A 98 -13.79 -10.03 7.63
N LYS A 99 -13.37 -9.67 6.41
CA LYS A 99 -12.00 -9.92 5.90
C LYS A 99 -10.99 -8.90 6.44
N PHE A 100 -11.45 -7.70 6.78
CA PHE A 100 -10.60 -6.57 7.14
C PHE A 100 -9.56 -6.91 8.23
N PRO A 101 -9.93 -7.47 9.41
CA PRO A 101 -8.96 -7.77 10.46
C PRO A 101 -7.90 -8.77 10.03
N PHE A 102 -8.22 -9.72 9.15
CA PHE A 102 -7.26 -10.70 8.64
C PHE A 102 -6.26 -10.08 7.66
N TYR A 103 -6.74 -9.18 6.79
CA TYR A 103 -5.89 -8.40 5.89
C TYR A 103 -4.93 -7.52 6.70
N VAL A 104 -5.45 -6.75 7.62
CA VAL A 104 -4.66 -5.84 8.46
C VAL A 104 -3.62 -6.61 9.27
N GLY A 105 -4.01 -7.68 9.94
CA GLY A 105 -3.08 -8.52 10.72
C GLY A 105 -1.97 -9.12 9.84
N ALA A 106 -2.31 -9.62 8.65
CA ALA A 106 -1.35 -10.17 7.70
C ALA A 106 -0.39 -9.09 7.18
N GLN A 107 -0.90 -7.90 6.85
CA GLN A 107 -0.12 -6.75 6.37
C GLN A 107 0.87 -6.26 7.44
N PHE A 108 0.43 -6.09 8.68
CA PHE A 108 1.32 -5.69 9.78
C PHE A 108 2.41 -6.73 10.06
N LEU A 109 2.04 -8.01 10.07
CA LEU A 109 3.02 -9.09 10.28
C LEU A 109 4.03 -9.15 9.13
N GLY A 110 3.56 -9.00 7.88
CA GLY A 110 4.42 -8.94 6.70
C GLY A 110 5.39 -7.77 6.75
N ALA A 111 4.91 -6.59 7.13
CA ALA A 111 5.74 -5.40 7.27
C ALA A 111 6.79 -5.55 8.39
N PHE A 112 6.41 -6.05 9.54
CA PHE A 112 7.31 -6.28 10.67
C PHE A 112 8.42 -7.28 10.31
N LEU A 113 8.05 -8.43 9.75
CA LEU A 113 9.03 -9.46 9.36
C LEU A 113 9.85 -9.03 8.14
N GLY A 114 9.30 -8.23 7.22
CA GLY A 114 10.04 -7.61 6.13
C GLY A 114 11.15 -6.69 6.64
N ALA A 115 10.84 -5.87 7.64
CA ALA A 115 11.84 -5.03 8.30
C ALA A 115 12.92 -5.87 9.02
N ALA A 116 12.53 -6.95 9.70
CA ALA A 116 13.47 -7.87 10.35
C ALA A 116 14.41 -8.53 9.34
N ALA A 117 13.88 -8.99 8.21
CA ALA A 117 14.68 -9.60 7.15
C ALA A 117 15.68 -8.58 6.55
N LEU A 118 15.20 -7.37 6.27
CA LEU A 118 16.05 -6.30 5.74
C LEU A 118 17.16 -5.91 6.74
N PHE A 119 16.81 -5.81 8.02
CA PHE A 119 17.80 -5.56 9.08
C PHE A 119 18.88 -6.63 9.10
N GLY A 120 18.52 -7.90 8.95
CA GLY A 120 19.48 -9.00 8.87
C GLY A 120 20.44 -8.85 7.67
N VAL A 121 19.93 -8.47 6.51
CA VAL A 121 20.74 -8.24 5.29
C VAL A 121 21.72 -7.07 5.47
N TYR A 122 21.27 -5.98 6.08
CA TYR A 122 22.07 -4.76 6.24
C TYR A 122 22.72 -4.60 7.64
N HIS A 123 22.70 -5.64 8.46
CA HIS A 123 23.17 -5.59 9.84
C HIS A 123 24.56 -4.97 9.97
N ASP A 124 25.54 -5.46 9.22
CA ASP A 124 26.91 -5.00 9.32
C ASP A 124 27.09 -3.58 8.75
N ALA A 125 26.36 -3.25 7.69
CA ALA A 125 26.34 -1.90 7.14
C ALA A 125 25.73 -0.87 8.12
N LEU A 126 24.64 -1.22 8.78
CA LEU A 126 24.02 -0.39 9.83
C LEU A 126 24.98 -0.16 11.01
N ARG A 127 25.68 -1.20 11.43
CA ARG A 127 26.67 -1.08 12.50
C ARG A 127 27.88 -0.22 12.08
N SER A 128 28.34 -0.37 10.86
CA SER A 128 29.47 0.42 10.32
C SER A 128 29.09 1.89 10.15
N PHE A 129 27.84 2.19 9.76
CA PHE A 129 27.41 3.54 9.40
C PHE A 129 27.49 4.54 10.55
N ALA A 130 27.14 4.17 11.78
CA ALA A 130 27.05 5.04 12.95
C ALA A 130 27.86 4.48 14.14
N GLU A 131 29.01 3.87 13.88
CA GLU A 131 29.91 3.31 14.91
C GLU A 131 29.20 2.34 15.85
N GLY A 132 28.30 1.52 15.33
CA GLY A 132 27.52 0.53 16.06
C GLY A 132 26.28 1.09 16.77
N LYS A 133 26.00 2.38 16.67
CA LYS A 133 24.82 3.00 17.29
C LYS A 133 23.63 2.98 16.33
N LEU A 134 22.46 2.65 16.87
CA LEU A 134 21.19 2.73 16.13
C LEU A 134 20.47 4.04 16.54
N ILE A 135 20.53 5.04 15.67
CA ILE A 135 20.13 6.43 15.97
C ILE A 135 18.83 6.73 15.27
N VAL A 136 17.88 7.35 16.01
CA VAL A 136 16.54 7.69 15.49
C VAL A 136 16.52 9.02 14.76
N THR A 137 17.19 10.04 15.32
CA THR A 137 17.20 11.42 14.80
C THR A 137 18.61 11.95 14.64
N GLY A 138 18.81 12.93 13.75
CA GLY A 138 20.13 13.54 13.51
C GLY A 138 20.81 13.05 12.24
N GLU A 139 22.05 13.49 12.02
CA GLU A 139 22.80 13.28 10.77
C GLU A 139 23.08 11.79 10.49
N ASN A 140 23.34 11.02 11.53
CA ASN A 140 23.62 9.58 11.41
C ASN A 140 22.39 8.71 11.76
N ALA A 141 21.18 9.28 11.67
CA ALA A 141 19.96 8.53 11.89
C ALA A 141 19.79 7.41 10.85
N THR A 142 19.31 6.26 11.31
CA THR A 142 19.04 5.09 10.46
C THR A 142 17.63 4.54 10.61
N ALA A 143 16.86 5.02 11.61
CA ALA A 143 15.47 4.60 11.81
C ALA A 143 14.57 4.94 10.62
N HIS A 144 14.85 6.04 9.91
CA HIS A 144 14.10 6.48 8.74
C HIS A 144 14.27 5.58 7.50
N ILE A 145 15.20 4.62 7.52
CA ILE A 145 15.26 3.54 6.53
C ILE A 145 13.99 2.70 6.59
N PHE A 146 13.45 2.49 7.77
CA PHE A 146 12.36 1.56 8.05
C PHE A 146 10.99 2.24 8.11
N ALA A 147 10.88 3.36 8.82
CA ALA A 147 9.64 4.10 9.03
C ALA A 147 9.81 5.58 8.66
N THR A 148 8.70 6.29 8.47
CA THR A 148 8.76 7.72 8.09
C THR A 148 8.90 8.61 9.32
N TYR A 149 9.56 9.76 9.14
CA TYR A 149 9.75 10.78 10.16
C TYR A 149 9.53 12.17 9.54
N PRO A 150 8.95 13.12 10.29
CA PRO A 150 8.63 14.43 9.75
C PRO A 150 9.86 15.33 9.63
N ALA A 151 9.83 16.22 8.66
CA ALA A 151 10.78 17.31 8.59
C ALA A 151 10.63 18.26 9.79
N LYS A 152 11.73 18.82 10.30
CA LYS A 152 11.77 19.63 11.53
C LYS A 152 10.93 20.90 11.50
N TYR A 153 10.55 21.40 10.32
CA TYR A 153 9.74 22.60 10.15
C TYR A 153 8.23 22.35 10.23
N LEU A 154 7.79 21.10 10.26
CA LEU A 154 6.37 20.77 10.23
C LEU A 154 5.70 20.95 11.59
N THR A 155 4.46 21.39 11.54
CA THR A 155 3.54 21.32 12.67
C THR A 155 2.72 20.04 12.60
N VAL A 156 2.24 19.53 13.72
CA VAL A 156 1.37 18.34 13.79
C VAL A 156 0.17 18.43 12.85
N ALA A 157 -0.45 19.61 12.74
CA ALA A 157 -1.57 19.82 11.84
C ALA A 157 -1.17 19.68 10.36
N ASN A 158 0.01 20.19 9.99
CA ASN A 158 0.51 20.07 8.63
C ASN A 158 0.97 18.64 8.31
N GLU A 159 1.59 17.95 9.27
CA GLU A 159 1.94 16.51 9.15
C GLU A 159 0.69 15.65 8.89
N PHE A 160 -0.39 15.91 9.64
CA PHE A 160 -1.65 15.20 9.48
C PHE A 160 -2.28 15.49 8.11
N ALA A 161 -2.34 16.78 7.72
CA ALA A 161 -2.86 17.19 6.42
C ALA A 161 -2.08 16.58 5.25
N ASP A 162 -0.74 16.49 5.36
CA ASP A 162 0.16 15.86 4.39
C ASP A 162 -0.19 14.38 4.18
N GLN A 163 -0.37 13.62 5.27
CA GLN A 163 -0.73 12.20 5.20
C GLN A 163 -2.16 11.98 4.70
N VAL A 164 -3.10 12.84 5.06
CA VAL A 164 -4.48 12.80 4.54
C VAL A 164 -4.50 13.08 3.04
N MET A 165 -3.81 14.14 2.60
CA MET A 165 -3.77 14.54 1.19
C MET A 165 -3.13 13.47 0.31
N SER A 166 -1.95 12.98 0.67
CA SER A 166 -1.24 11.96 -0.10
C SER A 166 -2.04 10.65 -0.19
N SER A 167 -2.69 10.26 0.90
CA SER A 167 -3.53 9.05 0.91
C SER A 167 -4.86 9.25 0.18
N ALA A 168 -5.41 10.47 0.18
CA ALA A 168 -6.60 10.78 -0.61
C ALA A 168 -6.33 10.66 -2.11
N PHE A 169 -5.23 11.20 -2.61
CA PHE A 169 -4.83 11.01 -4.00
C PHE A 169 -4.52 9.55 -4.32
N LEU A 170 -3.89 8.81 -3.40
CA LEU A 170 -3.66 7.38 -3.56
C LEU A 170 -4.99 6.66 -3.84
N LEU A 171 -5.97 6.80 -2.96
CA LEU A 171 -7.24 6.06 -3.09
C LEU A 171 -8.13 6.59 -4.21
N LEU A 172 -8.11 7.89 -4.49
CA LEU A 172 -8.80 8.46 -5.64
C LEU A 172 -8.35 7.78 -6.95
N VAL A 173 -7.05 7.65 -7.17
CA VAL A 173 -6.52 7.02 -8.38
C VAL A 173 -6.64 5.50 -8.35
N VAL A 174 -6.51 4.85 -7.19
CA VAL A 174 -6.76 3.40 -7.06
C VAL A 174 -8.19 3.08 -7.49
N PHE A 175 -9.20 3.82 -7.03
CA PHE A 175 -10.59 3.61 -7.46
C PHE A 175 -10.75 3.83 -8.97
N ALA A 176 -10.10 4.86 -9.54
CA ALA A 176 -10.14 5.13 -10.99
C ALA A 176 -9.51 3.99 -11.83
N VAL A 177 -8.41 3.40 -11.36
CA VAL A 177 -7.69 2.31 -12.05
C VAL A 177 -8.53 1.03 -12.10
N PHE A 178 -9.32 0.77 -11.06
CA PHE A 178 -10.16 -0.44 -10.96
C PHE A 178 -11.62 -0.22 -11.35
N ASP A 179 -11.98 0.96 -11.83
CA ASP A 179 -13.31 1.22 -12.38
C ASP A 179 -13.42 0.73 -13.81
N GLU A 180 -14.26 -0.28 -14.02
CA GLU A 180 -14.45 -0.90 -15.34
C GLU A 180 -15.17 0.01 -16.34
N LYS A 181 -15.88 1.04 -15.88
CA LYS A 181 -16.58 2.02 -16.70
C LYS A 181 -15.72 3.20 -17.11
N ASN A 182 -14.54 3.39 -16.48
CA ASN A 182 -13.57 4.41 -16.83
C ASN A 182 -12.59 3.90 -17.89
N TRP A 183 -11.52 4.65 -18.17
CA TRP A 183 -10.43 4.21 -19.04
C TRP A 183 -9.80 2.93 -18.47
N ARG A 184 -10.19 1.82 -19.05
CA ARG A 184 -9.84 0.50 -18.55
C ARG A 184 -8.34 0.24 -18.68
N VAL A 185 -7.66 0.04 -17.57
CA VAL A 185 -6.28 -0.42 -17.60
C VAL A 185 -6.26 -1.88 -18.09
N PRO A 186 -5.45 -2.21 -19.12
CA PRO A 186 -5.31 -3.59 -19.57
C PRO A 186 -4.91 -4.52 -18.41
N LYS A 187 -5.60 -5.67 -18.32
CA LYS A 187 -5.37 -6.65 -17.25
C LYS A 187 -3.89 -7.04 -17.15
N GLY A 188 -3.35 -6.90 -15.96
CA GLY A 188 -1.94 -7.17 -15.64
C GLY A 188 -1.04 -5.94 -15.72
N LEU A 189 -1.51 -4.79 -16.18
CA LEU A 189 -0.77 -3.53 -16.13
C LEU A 189 -1.13 -2.68 -14.90
N GLU A 190 -2.18 -3.04 -14.15
CA GLU A 190 -2.59 -2.32 -12.94
C GLU A 190 -1.42 -2.11 -11.96
N PRO A 191 -0.56 -3.12 -11.69
CA PRO A 191 0.57 -2.92 -10.80
C PRO A 191 1.58 -1.88 -11.31
N VAL A 192 1.76 -1.77 -12.63
CA VAL A 192 2.64 -0.75 -13.23
C VAL A 192 2.05 0.64 -13.06
N VAL A 193 0.75 0.80 -13.30
CA VAL A 193 0.05 2.08 -13.10
C VAL A 193 0.10 2.51 -11.63
N LEU A 194 -0.12 1.57 -10.70
CA LEU A 194 0.02 1.82 -9.26
C LEU A 194 1.45 2.20 -8.87
N SER A 195 2.46 1.59 -9.50
CA SER A 195 3.86 1.98 -9.32
C SER A 195 4.11 3.43 -9.75
N LEU A 196 3.63 3.82 -10.92
CA LEU A 196 3.73 5.20 -11.40
C LEU A 196 3.00 6.18 -10.46
N LEU A 197 1.83 5.81 -9.95
CA LEU A 197 1.11 6.60 -8.96
C LEU A 197 1.96 6.84 -7.71
N ILE A 198 2.54 5.78 -7.12
CA ILE A 198 3.41 5.91 -5.95
C ILE A 198 4.62 6.79 -6.28
N PHE A 199 5.24 6.63 -7.45
CA PHE A 199 6.36 7.47 -7.88
C PHE A 199 5.99 8.95 -7.94
N VAL A 200 4.84 9.28 -8.54
CA VAL A 200 4.35 10.66 -8.61
C VAL A 200 4.06 11.21 -7.22
N LEU A 201 3.36 10.45 -6.36
CA LEU A 201 3.03 10.89 -5.00
C LEU A 201 4.28 11.15 -4.16
N THR A 202 5.24 10.23 -4.17
CA THR A 202 6.48 10.39 -3.41
C THR A 202 7.36 11.51 -3.95
N SER A 203 7.36 11.73 -5.26
CA SER A 203 8.13 12.80 -5.90
C SER A 203 7.49 14.19 -5.73
N SER A 204 6.16 14.25 -5.56
CA SER A 204 5.41 15.51 -5.41
C SER A 204 5.18 15.90 -3.96
N LEU A 205 4.94 14.93 -3.06
CA LEU A 205 4.49 15.14 -1.69
C LEU A 205 5.45 14.54 -0.64
N GLY A 206 6.53 13.87 -1.04
CA GLY A 206 7.42 13.14 -0.14
C GLY A 206 8.36 13.98 0.72
N MET A 207 8.54 15.27 0.41
CA MET A 207 9.51 16.13 1.08
C MET A 207 9.19 16.33 2.57
N ASN A 208 7.93 16.41 2.92
CA ASN A 208 7.48 16.71 4.28
C ASN A 208 7.73 15.55 5.26
N SER A 209 7.12 14.41 4.99
CA SER A 209 7.13 13.29 5.94
C SER A 209 7.42 11.93 5.27
N GLY A 210 7.88 11.94 4.02
CA GLY A 210 8.24 10.71 3.29
C GLY A 210 7.05 9.95 2.72
N CYS A 211 5.82 10.53 2.72
CA CYS A 211 4.64 9.93 2.07
C CYS A 211 4.38 8.48 2.52
N ALA A 212 4.09 8.25 3.79
CA ALA A 212 3.87 6.90 4.31
C ALA A 212 2.68 6.21 3.64
N MET A 213 1.51 6.87 3.61
CA MET A 213 0.25 6.45 2.97
C MET A 213 -0.23 5.03 3.32
N ASN A 214 0.49 4.32 4.18
CA ASN A 214 0.27 2.92 4.47
C ASN A 214 0.59 2.63 5.95
N PRO A 215 -0.43 2.43 6.79
CA PRO A 215 -0.24 2.17 8.22
C PRO A 215 0.67 0.98 8.53
N ALA A 216 0.58 -0.12 7.76
CA ALA A 216 1.40 -1.30 7.99
C ALA A 216 2.87 -1.06 7.59
N ARG A 217 3.11 -0.38 6.46
CA ARG A 217 4.42 -0.01 5.96
C ARG A 217 5.18 0.90 6.93
N ASP A 218 4.48 1.69 7.76
CA ASP A 218 5.11 2.56 8.74
C ASP A 218 5.19 1.92 10.13
N LEU A 219 4.06 1.56 10.73
CA LEU A 219 4.01 1.08 12.11
C LEU A 219 4.65 -0.31 12.29
N GLY A 220 4.52 -1.22 11.33
CA GLY A 220 5.16 -2.54 11.40
C GLY A 220 6.68 -2.45 11.56
N PRO A 221 7.40 -1.80 10.63
CA PRO A 221 8.83 -1.56 10.73
C PRO A 221 9.22 -0.67 11.92
N ARG A 222 8.38 0.27 12.34
CA ARG A 222 8.61 1.11 13.51
C ARG A 222 8.63 0.31 14.80
N ILE A 223 7.68 -0.63 14.97
CA ILE A 223 7.68 -1.56 16.10
C ILE A 223 8.94 -2.44 16.06
N PHE A 224 9.31 -2.95 14.87
CA PHE A 224 10.53 -3.71 14.72
C PHE A 224 11.76 -2.92 15.17
N THR A 225 11.93 -1.68 14.70
CA THR A 225 13.10 -0.85 15.08
C THR A 225 13.16 -0.57 16.57
N ALA A 226 12.01 -0.35 17.22
CA ALA A 226 11.96 -0.21 18.68
C ALA A 226 12.56 -1.40 19.41
N LEU A 227 12.25 -2.62 18.94
CA LEU A 227 12.72 -3.89 19.53
C LEU A 227 14.15 -4.24 19.12
N ALA A 228 14.58 -3.84 17.92
CA ALA A 228 15.89 -4.18 17.36
C ALA A 228 17.05 -3.33 17.92
N GLY A 229 16.76 -2.29 18.71
CA GLY A 229 17.79 -1.51 19.42
C GLY A 229 17.76 0.00 19.20
N TRP A 230 16.87 0.56 18.36
CA TRP A 230 16.64 2.01 18.30
C TRP A 230 15.89 2.54 19.52
N GLY A 231 15.19 1.65 20.24
CA GLY A 231 14.49 2.00 21.47
C GLY A 231 13.17 2.75 21.24
N LEU A 232 12.57 3.23 22.34
CA LEU A 232 11.26 3.86 22.32
C LEU A 232 11.25 5.27 21.69
N GLU A 233 12.42 5.86 21.44
CA GLU A 233 12.54 7.14 20.75
C GLU A 233 11.83 7.14 19.39
N VAL A 234 11.73 6.00 18.71
CA VAL A 234 11.00 5.86 17.44
C VAL A 234 9.52 6.28 17.53
N PHE A 235 8.93 6.25 18.74
CA PHE A 235 7.55 6.69 18.99
C PHE A 235 7.44 8.13 19.50
N THR A 236 8.51 8.70 20.05
CA THR A 236 8.49 10.05 20.60
C THR A 236 9.09 11.08 19.64
N ALA A 237 9.91 10.66 18.70
CA ALA A 237 10.48 11.52 17.67
C ALA A 237 9.40 12.27 16.86
N GLY A 238 9.71 13.51 16.47
CA GLY A 238 8.79 14.35 15.71
C GLY A 238 7.50 14.68 16.49
N SER A 239 7.60 14.98 17.78
CA SER A 239 6.43 15.28 18.63
C SER A 239 5.38 14.18 18.63
N TYR A 240 5.82 12.92 18.76
CA TYR A 240 4.95 11.73 18.71
C TYR A 240 4.32 11.48 17.34
N PHE A 241 5.03 11.77 16.26
CA PHE A 241 4.55 11.64 14.89
C PHE A 241 3.96 10.25 14.53
N TRP A 242 4.38 9.18 15.19
CA TRP A 242 4.10 7.78 14.84
C TRP A 242 2.62 7.45 14.55
N TRP A 243 1.66 8.16 15.19
CA TRP A 243 0.24 7.91 14.99
C TRP A 243 -0.32 8.53 13.70
N ILE A 244 0.34 9.58 13.19
CA ILE A 244 -0.09 10.31 11.99
C ILE A 244 -0.07 9.42 10.73
N PRO A 245 1.03 8.68 10.42
CA PRO A 245 1.06 7.73 9.30
C PRO A 245 0.18 6.49 9.52
N VAL A 246 -0.43 6.34 10.70
CA VAL A 246 -1.44 5.32 10.97
C VAL A 246 -2.84 5.86 10.71
N VAL A 247 -3.21 6.99 11.31
CA VAL A 247 -4.58 7.52 11.25
C VAL A 247 -4.85 8.33 9.98
N GLY A 248 -3.89 9.17 9.58
CA GLY A 248 -4.02 10.03 8.39
C GLY A 248 -4.41 9.26 7.11
N PRO A 249 -3.76 8.10 6.81
CA PRO A 249 -4.11 7.31 5.64
C PRO A 249 -5.53 6.74 5.64
N PHE A 250 -6.11 6.41 6.79
CA PHE A 250 -7.51 5.98 6.86
C PHE A 250 -8.47 7.12 6.50
N VAL A 251 -8.20 8.32 7.04
CA VAL A 251 -9.00 9.52 6.74
C VAL A 251 -8.85 9.91 5.26
N GLY A 252 -7.60 9.95 4.78
CA GLY A 252 -7.31 10.25 3.38
C GLY A 252 -7.91 9.22 2.42
N GLY A 253 -7.82 7.92 2.76
CA GLY A 253 -8.40 6.84 1.97
C GLY A 253 -9.91 6.93 1.85
N ALA A 254 -10.60 7.25 2.96
CA ALA A 254 -12.03 7.52 2.94
C ALA A 254 -12.36 8.73 2.05
N LEU A 255 -11.64 9.83 2.21
CA LEU A 255 -11.85 11.05 1.42
C LEU A 255 -11.60 10.81 -0.09
N GLY A 256 -10.50 10.16 -0.45
CA GLY A 256 -10.16 9.89 -1.85
C GLY A 256 -11.18 8.99 -2.54
N GLY A 257 -11.62 7.92 -1.88
CA GLY A 257 -12.71 7.07 -2.35
C GLY A 257 -14.02 7.82 -2.49
N PHE A 258 -14.38 8.66 -1.52
CA PHE A 258 -15.56 9.51 -1.58
C PHE A 258 -15.54 10.43 -2.81
N ILE A 259 -14.42 11.14 -3.00
CA ILE A 259 -14.27 12.08 -4.13
C ILE A 259 -14.41 11.34 -5.47
N TYR A 260 -13.78 10.17 -5.62
CA TYR A 260 -13.86 9.42 -6.86
C TYR A 260 -15.28 8.90 -7.12
N ILE A 261 -15.87 8.21 -6.15
CA ILE A 261 -17.18 7.56 -6.32
C ILE A 261 -18.28 8.60 -6.60
N TYR A 262 -18.37 9.63 -5.76
CA TYR A 262 -19.42 10.63 -5.90
C TYR A 262 -19.12 11.74 -6.91
N GLY A 263 -17.85 11.96 -7.25
CA GLY A 263 -17.46 12.95 -8.26
C GLY A 263 -17.34 12.40 -9.68
N ILE A 264 -17.11 11.09 -9.84
CA ILE A 264 -16.82 10.49 -11.16
C ILE A 264 -17.66 9.21 -11.37
N GLU A 265 -17.50 8.17 -10.53
CA GLU A 265 -18.01 6.83 -10.82
C GLU A 265 -19.54 6.79 -11.02
N ILE A 266 -20.31 7.49 -10.16
CA ILE A 266 -21.79 7.53 -10.29
C ILE A 266 -22.29 8.29 -11.53
N HIS A 267 -21.40 9.05 -12.18
CA HIS A 267 -21.75 9.84 -13.37
C HIS A 267 -21.38 9.14 -14.69
N HIS A 268 -20.82 7.92 -14.63
CA HIS A 268 -20.61 7.15 -15.84
C HIS A 268 -21.97 6.77 -16.45
N THR A 269 -22.19 7.16 -17.68
CA THR A 269 -23.35 6.70 -18.48
C THR A 269 -23.20 5.20 -18.72
N ASP A 270 -24.27 4.47 -18.50
CA ASP A 270 -24.36 3.07 -18.89
C ASP A 270 -24.65 3.04 -20.42
N PRO A 271 -23.71 2.57 -21.27
CA PRO A 271 -23.95 2.53 -22.71
C PRO A 271 -25.20 1.73 -23.08
N ASP A 272 -25.46 0.61 -22.36
CA ASP A 272 -26.65 -0.22 -22.56
C ASP A 272 -27.94 0.47 -22.11
N ALA A 273 -27.86 1.38 -21.13
CA ALA A 273 -29.01 2.17 -20.69
C ALA A 273 -29.36 3.30 -21.68
N ALA A 274 -28.34 3.93 -22.28
CA ALA A 274 -28.53 4.93 -23.31
C ALA A 274 -29.21 4.33 -24.58
N GLU A 275 -28.69 3.19 -25.05
CA GLU A 275 -29.24 2.47 -26.21
C GLU A 275 -30.68 2.02 -25.98
N LYS A 276 -31.00 1.49 -24.77
CA LYS A 276 -32.37 1.12 -24.40
C LYS A 276 -33.31 2.31 -24.28
N THR A 277 -32.82 3.48 -23.93
CA THR A 277 -33.61 4.70 -23.84
C THR A 277 -33.92 5.21 -25.26
N GLU A 278 -32.93 5.22 -26.13
CA GLU A 278 -33.12 5.59 -27.56
C GLU A 278 -34.09 4.63 -28.26
N GLU A 279 -33.95 3.31 -28.09
CA GLU A 279 -34.90 2.34 -28.64
C GLU A 279 -36.32 2.47 -28.06
N ALA A 280 -36.47 2.87 -26.79
CA ALA A 280 -37.76 3.08 -26.17
C ALA A 280 -38.42 4.37 -26.67
N GLU A 281 -37.63 5.43 -26.90
CA GLU A 281 -38.09 6.69 -27.47
C GLU A 281 -38.51 6.51 -28.93
N GLU A 282 -37.72 5.81 -29.75
CA GLU A 282 -38.05 5.52 -31.15
C GLU A 282 -39.32 4.66 -31.27
N LYS A 283 -39.48 3.64 -30.42
CA LYS A 283 -40.72 2.84 -30.36
C LYS A 283 -41.93 3.67 -29.98
N ASN A 284 -41.75 4.63 -29.06
CA ASN A 284 -42.84 5.50 -28.63
C ASN A 284 -43.26 6.49 -29.71
N GLU A 285 -42.28 7.08 -30.44
CA GLU A 285 -42.57 7.94 -31.58
C GLU A 285 -43.31 7.21 -32.71
N LEU A 286 -42.88 5.99 -33.05
CA LEU A 286 -43.53 5.16 -34.04
C LEU A 286 -44.98 4.80 -33.64
N SER A 287 -45.26 4.61 -32.35
CA SER A 287 -46.61 4.28 -31.84
C SER A 287 -47.55 5.47 -31.84
N VAL A 288 -47.04 6.72 -31.91
CA VAL A 288 -47.87 7.94 -31.97
C VAL A 288 -48.22 8.30 -33.42
N ILE A 289 -47.48 7.80 -34.40
CA ILE A 289 -47.65 8.07 -35.83
C ILE A 289 -48.62 7.03 -36.49
N MET A 290 -48.85 5.88 -35.87
CA MET A 290 -49.81 4.86 -36.30
C MET A 290 -51.14 5.02 -35.63
#